data_96e6d71e9189d3a7adcb23d1013b7d4d
#
_entry.id   96e6d71e9189d3a7adcb23d1013b7d4d
#
_cell.length_a   1.000
_cell.length_b   1.000
_cell.length_c   1.000
_cell.angle_alpha   90.00
_cell.angle_beta   90.00
_cell.angle_gamma   90.00
#
_symmetry.space_group_name_H-M   'P 1'
#
loop_
_entity.id
_entity.type
_entity.pdbx_description
1 polymer ?
#
loop_
_entity_poly.entity_id
_entity_poly.type
_entity_poly.pdbx_seq_one_letter_code
_entity_poly.pdbx_strand_id
1 'polypeptide(L)'
;MLALGAAGAGALGVGAAGLLVGEAASPFLTDESSSEPKSSDDAWFEPSVLSSAGGVLAVELRVAEREVLIGERRVRMLSYNGTVPGPTLHLRPGDTLRVRLRNELAVPTNLHTHGLHVSAAGNGDNPFLSVGPGESFEYEFALRADHPSGVFWYHPHRHGSVADQLFGGLSGAIVVDRDEWGASAPRVAVVSDVTFSGGAVAAASAMERMIGRNGETVLVNGRISPVIESPAGSRQRLLVINACASRYLDLRLRGLDARVRAIDSRLHAERGAERVVLAPGNRLDVVVATPREPTELRAVSYDRGCVGMGAHGSATAAPTASLLTIRPVATAPSAPVADAVVESVRDLRQAPVDRRRVLTLDMGAGMGMFGARFVIDGREFDERRVDQRVDLGAIEEWTIRNRSSMDHPFHLHVWPMQLVRLGGRDVESVEFRDVVDVPAGGEVVVRIAFDRFPGRTVYHCHILDHEDLGMMGVVEVA
;
A
#
# COMPACT_ATOMS: atom_id res chain seq x y z
N MET A 1 -1.25 15.65 94.05
CA MET A 1 -0.88 17.10 94.18
C MET A 1 -0.44 17.49 92.75
N LEU A 2 -1.26 18.22 92.04
CA LEU A 2 -1.04 19.63 91.60
C LEU A 2 0.29 19.80 90.80
N ALA A 3 0.36 20.31 89.56
CA ALA A 3 -0.43 21.31 88.79
C ALA A 3 0.06 21.28 87.35
N LEU A 4 -0.82 21.47 86.50
CA LEU A 4 -0.99 22.50 85.42
C LEU A 4 0.30 23.12 84.85
N GLY A 5 0.38 23.18 83.55
CA GLY A 5 1.23 23.99 82.72
C GLY A 5 1.00 23.87 81.26
N ALA A 6 0.43 24.87 80.67
CA ALA A 6 -0.18 25.08 79.39
C ALA A 6 0.74 25.12 78.16
N ALA A 7 0.18 24.79 77.04
CA ALA A 7 0.18 25.37 75.68
C ALA A 7 1.54 25.75 75.04
N GLY A 8 1.69 25.22 73.84
CA GLY A 8 2.61 25.67 72.79
C GLY A 8 2.32 24.94 71.49
N ALA A 9 1.40 25.51 70.69
CA ALA A 9 1.11 25.00 69.29
C ALA A 9 2.27 25.44 68.41
N GLY A 10 2.99 24.46 67.87
CA GLY A 10 3.95 24.63 66.78
C GLY A 10 3.47 23.78 65.55
N ALA A 11 2.86 24.50 64.61
CA ALA A 11 2.49 23.89 63.32
C ALA A 11 3.76 23.67 62.47
N LEU A 12 4.18 22.45 62.36
CA LEU A 12 5.15 22.04 61.33
C LEU A 12 4.38 21.71 60.04
N GLY A 13 4.41 22.67 59.11
CA GLY A 13 3.98 22.49 57.75
C GLY A 13 4.96 21.55 57.03
N VAL A 14 4.53 20.30 56.80
CA VAL A 14 5.19 19.40 55.84
C VAL A 14 4.79 19.83 54.46
N GLY A 15 5.66 20.56 53.77
CA GLY A 15 5.54 20.88 52.38
C GLY A 15 5.67 19.56 51.56
N ALA A 16 4.55 19.07 51.07
CA ALA A 16 4.57 18.06 50.02
C ALA A 16 5.12 18.70 48.73
N ALA A 17 6.41 18.49 48.47
CA ALA A 17 6.97 18.74 47.15
C ALA A 17 6.39 17.69 46.24
N GLY A 18 5.31 18.03 45.55
CA GLY A 18 4.79 17.27 44.43
C GLY A 18 5.85 17.25 43.36
N LEU A 19 6.49 16.08 43.17
CA LEU A 19 7.22 15.76 41.95
C LEU A 19 6.18 15.77 40.81
N LEU A 20 6.11 16.88 40.08
CA LEU A 20 5.57 16.93 38.76
C LEU A 20 6.52 16.10 37.91
N VAL A 21 6.20 14.78 37.77
CA VAL A 21 6.73 13.96 36.68
C VAL A 21 6.11 14.55 35.44
N GLY A 22 6.82 15.46 34.78
CA GLY A 22 6.47 15.90 33.45
C GLY A 22 6.44 14.65 32.59
N GLU A 23 5.28 14.28 32.03
CA GLU A 23 5.20 13.33 30.96
C GLU A 23 6.16 13.81 29.87
N ALA A 24 7.23 13.06 29.65
CA ALA A 24 8.11 13.31 28.52
C ALA A 24 7.25 13.25 27.27
N ALA A 25 7.19 14.36 26.53
CA ALA A 25 6.45 14.44 25.29
C ALA A 25 6.89 13.26 24.39
N SER A 26 5.93 12.51 23.91
CA SER A 26 6.20 11.39 22.99
C SER A 26 6.99 11.91 21.79
N PRO A 27 8.11 11.27 21.41
CA PRO A 27 8.85 11.67 20.21
C PRO A 27 8.11 11.33 18.92
N PHE A 28 6.96 10.66 19.02
CA PHE A 28 6.15 10.25 17.87
C PHE A 28 5.02 11.25 17.63
N LEU A 29 4.84 11.61 16.35
CA LEU A 29 3.72 12.43 15.93
C LEU A 29 2.44 11.59 16.03
N THR A 30 1.41 12.13 16.64
CA THR A 30 0.06 11.56 16.64
C THR A 30 -0.83 12.46 15.79
N ASP A 31 -1.60 11.88 14.91
CA ASP A 31 -2.63 12.61 14.17
C ASP A 31 -3.87 12.70 15.08
N GLU A 32 -3.97 13.78 15.87
CA GLU A 32 -5.14 14.06 16.70
C GLU A 32 -6.20 14.89 15.97
N SER A 33 -6.00 15.20 14.67
CA SER A 33 -6.91 16.03 13.90
C SER A 33 -8.17 15.29 13.44
N SER A 34 -8.87 14.63 14.34
CA SER A 34 -10.20 14.04 14.06
C SER A 34 -11.32 15.09 14.01
N SER A 35 -11.06 16.26 13.41
CA SER A 35 -12.15 17.18 13.04
C SER A 35 -12.85 16.58 11.81
N GLU A 36 -14.02 15.98 12.00
CA GLU A 36 -14.89 15.57 10.89
C GLU A 36 -15.02 16.74 9.90
N PRO A 37 -14.60 16.60 8.65
CA PRO A 37 -14.81 17.66 7.68
C PRO A 37 -16.31 17.81 7.43
N LYS A 38 -16.85 18.97 7.76
CA LYS A 38 -18.20 19.40 7.35
C LYS A 38 -18.19 19.82 5.88
N SER A 39 -17.72 18.96 4.98
CA SER A 39 -17.76 19.21 3.55
C SER A 39 -18.81 18.32 2.90
N SER A 40 -19.34 18.73 1.74
CA SER A 40 -20.21 17.88 0.92
C SER A 40 -19.58 16.50 0.73
N ASP A 41 -20.38 15.43 0.79
CA ASP A 41 -19.89 14.04 0.73
C ASP A 41 -19.08 13.71 -0.53
N ASP A 42 -19.19 14.52 -1.57
CA ASP A 42 -18.48 14.41 -2.85
C ASP A 42 -17.19 15.23 -2.96
N ALA A 43 -16.83 16.06 -1.96
CA ALA A 43 -15.61 16.86 -2.02
C ALA A 43 -14.37 15.96 -1.91
N TRP A 44 -13.32 16.32 -2.65
CA TRP A 44 -12.02 15.68 -2.50
C TRP A 44 -11.52 15.77 -1.04
N PHE A 45 -11.13 14.64 -0.51
CA PHE A 45 -10.53 14.53 0.82
C PHE A 45 -9.05 14.17 0.68
N GLU A 46 -8.19 14.97 1.28
CA GLU A 46 -6.76 14.67 1.39
C GLU A 46 -6.50 14.11 2.79
N PRO A 47 -6.00 12.87 2.94
CA PRO A 47 -5.56 12.37 4.22
C PRO A 47 -4.49 13.29 4.83
N SER A 48 -4.43 13.38 6.15
CA SER A 48 -3.39 14.18 6.82
C SER A 48 -1.99 13.76 6.35
N VAL A 49 -1.12 14.75 6.15
CA VAL A 49 0.26 14.52 5.71
C VAL A 49 1.20 14.73 6.89
N LEU A 50 1.94 13.68 7.23
CA LEU A 50 3.01 13.73 8.24
C LEU A 50 4.34 13.72 7.52
N SER A 51 5.12 14.80 7.65
CA SER A 51 6.37 14.97 6.91
C SER A 51 7.59 14.82 7.83
N SER A 52 8.69 14.30 7.26
CA SER A 52 9.96 14.20 7.95
C SER A 52 10.54 15.58 8.28
N ALA A 53 11.22 15.65 9.42
CA ALA A 53 11.96 16.82 9.84
C ALA A 53 13.34 16.40 10.38
N GLY A 54 14.40 17.09 9.93
CA GLY A 54 15.76 16.76 10.36
C GLY A 54 16.21 15.34 10.01
N GLY A 55 15.69 14.77 8.90
CA GLY A 55 16.06 13.43 8.45
C GLY A 55 15.30 12.28 9.12
N VAL A 56 14.28 12.57 9.93
CA VAL A 56 13.48 11.54 10.62
C VAL A 56 11.99 11.89 10.54
N LEU A 57 11.18 10.87 10.28
CA LEU A 57 9.75 10.90 10.52
C LEU A 57 9.41 9.85 11.57
N ALA A 58 9.00 10.28 12.76
CA ALA A 58 8.56 9.40 13.83
C ALA A 58 7.04 9.53 14.02
N VAL A 59 6.30 8.44 13.80
CA VAL A 59 4.83 8.42 13.83
C VAL A 59 4.30 7.29 14.71
N GLU A 60 3.17 7.54 15.38
CA GLU A 60 2.40 6.47 16.01
C GLU A 60 1.21 6.12 15.12
N LEU A 61 1.09 4.83 14.77
CA LEU A 61 -0.05 4.26 14.06
C LEU A 61 -0.84 3.36 15.01
N ARG A 62 -2.02 3.81 15.41
CA ARG A 62 -2.97 3.01 16.20
C ARG A 62 -3.89 2.26 15.25
N VAL A 63 -3.86 0.95 15.34
CA VAL A 63 -4.73 0.06 14.56
C VAL A 63 -5.95 -0.28 15.39
N ALA A 64 -7.12 0.17 14.94
CA ALA A 64 -8.35 -0.06 15.71
C ALA A 64 -9.59 -0.11 14.80
N GLU A 65 -10.64 -0.80 15.26
CA GLU A 65 -11.98 -0.67 14.65
C GLU A 65 -12.60 0.64 15.11
N ARG A 66 -13.10 1.44 14.16
CA ARG A 66 -13.77 2.73 14.45
C ARG A 66 -15.00 2.90 13.56
N GLU A 67 -15.95 3.71 14.01
CA GLU A 67 -17.00 4.22 13.14
C GLU A 67 -16.44 5.30 12.23
N VAL A 68 -16.61 5.12 10.93
CA VAL A 68 -16.25 6.09 9.89
C VAL A 68 -17.50 6.45 9.08
N LEU A 69 -17.49 7.64 8.50
CA LEU A 69 -18.57 8.09 7.63
C LEU A 69 -18.21 7.79 6.16
N ILE A 70 -18.99 6.93 5.52
CA ILE A 70 -18.87 6.61 4.08
C ILE A 70 -20.16 7.03 3.38
N GLY A 71 -20.08 8.10 2.60
CA GLY A 71 -21.28 8.80 2.14
C GLY A 71 -22.10 9.27 3.35
N GLU A 72 -23.38 8.95 3.39
CA GLU A 72 -24.28 9.27 4.51
C GLU A 72 -24.32 8.19 5.59
N ARG A 73 -23.53 7.10 5.48
CA ARG A 73 -23.62 5.94 6.37
C ARG A 73 -22.46 5.92 7.37
N ARG A 74 -22.79 5.76 8.66
CA ARG A 74 -21.81 5.38 9.68
C ARG A 74 -21.60 3.88 9.61
N VAL A 75 -20.37 3.46 9.41
CA VAL A 75 -19.98 2.05 9.28
C VAL A 75 -18.73 1.78 10.12
N ARG A 76 -18.63 0.58 10.66
CA ARG A 76 -17.43 0.14 11.39
C ARG A 76 -16.42 -0.40 10.40
N MET A 77 -15.22 0.18 10.45
CA MET A 77 -14.05 -0.20 9.65
C MET A 77 -12.81 -0.28 10.52
N LEU A 78 -11.83 -1.04 10.08
CA LEU A 78 -10.49 -0.96 10.62
C LEU A 78 -9.83 0.32 10.12
N SER A 79 -9.04 0.97 10.97
CA SER A 79 -8.46 2.27 10.65
C SER A 79 -7.06 2.42 11.26
N TYR A 80 -6.22 3.20 10.60
CA TYR A 80 -5.04 3.79 11.22
C TYR A 80 -5.41 5.18 11.75
N ASN A 81 -5.21 5.41 13.05
CA ASN A 81 -5.49 6.67 13.74
C ASN A 81 -6.94 7.17 13.56
N GLY A 82 -7.90 6.25 13.36
CA GLY A 82 -9.32 6.58 13.22
C GLY A 82 -9.76 7.02 11.84
N THR A 83 -8.89 7.02 10.84
CA THR A 83 -9.19 7.41 9.45
C THR A 83 -9.00 6.25 8.46
N VAL A 84 -9.71 6.30 7.34
CA VAL A 84 -9.58 5.39 6.21
C VAL A 84 -9.48 6.24 4.94
N PRO A 85 -8.32 6.20 4.25
CA PRO A 85 -7.06 5.59 4.65
C PRO A 85 -6.41 6.29 5.84
N GLY A 86 -5.33 5.69 6.39
CA GLY A 86 -4.46 6.32 7.37
C GLY A 86 -3.68 7.52 6.79
N PRO A 87 -2.88 8.21 7.60
CA PRO A 87 -2.14 9.40 7.19
C PRO A 87 -1.16 9.10 6.04
N THR A 88 -0.94 10.09 5.20
CA THR A 88 0.13 10.05 4.19
C THR A 88 1.48 10.36 4.87
N LEU A 89 2.45 9.46 4.73
CA LEU A 89 3.79 9.63 5.26
C LEU A 89 4.70 10.20 4.17
N HIS A 90 5.18 11.43 4.37
CA HIS A 90 6.05 12.11 3.40
C HIS A 90 7.49 12.12 3.88
N LEU A 91 8.38 11.55 3.09
CA LEU A 91 9.80 11.33 3.37
C LEU A 91 10.65 11.88 2.23
N ARG A 92 11.93 12.09 2.53
CA ARG A 92 12.97 12.37 1.53
C ARG A 92 13.91 11.18 1.41
N PRO A 93 14.54 10.96 0.25
CA PRO A 93 15.64 10.02 0.16
C PRO A 93 16.71 10.32 1.21
N GLY A 94 17.10 9.32 1.99
CA GLY A 94 18.04 9.45 3.10
C GLY A 94 17.40 9.59 4.48
N ASP A 95 16.08 9.78 4.56
CA ASP A 95 15.37 9.87 5.83
C ASP A 95 15.17 8.48 6.48
N THR A 96 14.92 8.52 7.78
CA THR A 96 14.51 7.34 8.56
C THR A 96 13.04 7.49 8.97
N LEU A 97 12.22 6.52 8.60
CA LEU A 97 10.86 6.38 9.10
C LEU A 97 10.86 5.50 10.35
N ARG A 98 10.36 6.03 11.47
CA ARG A 98 10.10 5.26 12.70
C ARG A 98 8.62 5.18 12.94
N VAL A 99 8.09 3.96 13.06
CA VAL A 99 6.68 3.75 13.31
C VAL A 99 6.51 2.98 14.61
N ARG A 100 5.81 3.61 15.58
CA ARG A 100 5.25 2.86 16.69
C ARG A 100 3.87 2.36 16.30
N LEU A 101 3.78 1.07 15.97
CA LEU A 101 2.50 0.42 15.70
C LEU A 101 1.88 -0.03 17.01
N ARG A 102 0.66 0.44 17.31
CA ARG A 102 -0.12 0.01 18.47
C ARG A 102 -1.33 -0.77 18.00
N ASN A 103 -1.41 -2.03 18.38
CA ASN A 103 -2.52 -2.90 18.00
C ASN A 103 -3.64 -2.85 19.04
N GLU A 104 -4.77 -2.22 18.71
CA GLU A 104 -5.99 -2.21 19.51
C GLU A 104 -7.06 -3.19 18.98
N LEU A 105 -6.70 -4.05 18.01
CA LEU A 105 -7.58 -5.12 17.52
C LEU A 105 -7.57 -6.31 18.47
N ALA A 106 -8.58 -7.16 18.33
CA ALA A 106 -8.65 -8.46 19.03
C ALA A 106 -7.80 -9.57 18.38
N VAL A 107 -7.13 -9.26 17.26
CA VAL A 107 -6.32 -10.20 16.47
C VAL A 107 -4.93 -9.63 16.22
N PRO A 108 -3.92 -10.46 15.99
CA PRO A 108 -2.59 -9.98 15.65
C PRO A 108 -2.56 -9.20 14.33
N THR A 109 -1.63 -8.24 14.23
CA THR A 109 -1.33 -7.48 13.03
C THR A 109 0.17 -7.25 12.89
N ASN A 110 0.60 -6.61 11.82
CA ASN A 110 1.94 -6.08 11.62
C ASN A 110 1.92 -4.93 10.64
N LEU A 111 3.07 -4.48 10.15
CA LEU A 111 3.20 -3.42 9.17
C LEU A 111 4.19 -3.84 8.08
N HIS A 112 3.79 -3.65 6.83
CA HIS A 112 4.61 -3.72 5.64
C HIS A 112 4.64 -2.37 4.93
N THR A 113 5.82 -1.98 4.46
CA THR A 113 6.03 -0.76 3.67
C THR A 113 6.24 -1.13 2.20
N HIS A 114 5.13 -1.29 1.50
CA HIS A 114 5.07 -1.83 0.16
C HIS A 114 5.86 -0.99 -0.86
N GLY A 115 6.84 -1.61 -1.46
CA GLY A 115 7.67 -1.07 -2.53
C GLY A 115 8.90 -0.29 -2.04
N LEU A 116 9.04 0.00 -0.74
CA LEU A 116 10.26 0.61 -0.22
C LEU A 116 11.45 -0.35 -0.33
N HIS A 117 12.59 0.17 -0.81
CA HIS A 117 13.85 -0.56 -0.86
C HIS A 117 14.61 -0.36 0.47
N VAL A 118 14.22 -1.12 1.49
CA VAL A 118 14.71 -1.05 2.88
C VAL A 118 15.02 -2.44 3.41
N SER A 119 15.68 -2.52 4.57
CA SER A 119 16.01 -3.80 5.21
C SER A 119 14.75 -4.54 5.69
N ALA A 120 14.68 -5.84 5.42
CA ALA A 120 13.69 -6.74 6.00
C ALA A 120 14.15 -7.39 7.32
N ALA A 121 15.32 -7.04 7.82
CA ALA A 121 15.87 -7.64 9.03
C ALA A 121 15.42 -6.93 10.32
N GLY A 122 15.33 -7.66 11.41
CA GLY A 122 15.03 -7.10 12.73
C GLY A 122 13.67 -6.40 12.79
N ASN A 123 13.69 -5.11 13.10
CA ASN A 123 12.52 -4.23 13.15
C ASN A 123 12.28 -3.41 11.87
N GLY A 124 12.90 -3.81 10.76
CA GLY A 124 12.64 -3.26 9.44
C GLY A 124 11.36 -3.83 8.82
N ASP A 125 11.32 -3.95 7.48
CA ASP A 125 10.18 -4.48 6.72
C ASP A 125 10.09 -6.01 6.81
N ASN A 126 9.97 -6.52 8.03
CA ASN A 126 10.00 -7.93 8.37
C ASN A 126 8.58 -8.52 8.39
N PRO A 127 8.17 -9.30 7.36
CA PRO A 127 6.81 -9.83 7.26
C PRO A 127 6.50 -10.92 8.30
N PHE A 128 7.51 -11.47 8.98
CA PHE A 128 7.37 -12.52 10.00
C PHE A 128 7.04 -11.96 11.39
N LEU A 129 7.07 -10.64 11.58
CA LEU A 129 6.68 -10.00 12.83
C LEU A 129 5.18 -10.16 13.07
N SER A 130 4.82 -10.21 14.35
CA SER A 130 3.45 -10.29 14.81
C SER A 130 3.27 -9.43 16.06
N VAL A 131 2.42 -8.43 15.98
CA VAL A 131 2.06 -7.55 17.10
C VAL A 131 0.70 -8.01 17.63
N GLY A 132 0.67 -8.60 18.82
CA GLY A 132 -0.52 -9.16 19.44
C GLY A 132 -1.53 -8.09 19.88
N PRO A 133 -2.76 -8.51 20.26
CA PRO A 133 -3.76 -7.61 20.82
C PRO A 133 -3.25 -6.83 22.03
N GLY A 134 -3.38 -5.50 22.02
CA GLY A 134 -2.93 -4.61 23.09
C GLY A 134 -1.43 -4.33 23.10
N GLU A 135 -0.64 -4.97 22.22
CA GLU A 135 0.79 -4.78 22.12
C GLU A 135 1.16 -3.59 21.23
N SER A 136 2.42 -3.16 21.35
CA SER A 136 3.03 -2.17 20.49
C SER A 136 4.40 -2.65 20.02
N PHE A 137 4.77 -2.26 18.80
CA PHE A 137 6.08 -2.57 18.22
C PHE A 137 6.66 -1.33 17.51
N GLU A 138 7.98 -1.14 17.61
CA GLU A 138 8.67 -0.02 16.96
C GLU A 138 9.44 -0.52 15.73
N TYR A 139 8.96 -0.10 14.57
CA TYR A 139 9.61 -0.32 13.28
C TYR A 139 10.59 0.83 12.97
N GLU A 140 11.66 0.50 12.25
CA GLU A 140 12.59 1.48 11.73
C GLU A 140 12.95 1.14 10.28
N PHE A 141 12.65 2.05 9.37
CA PHE A 141 12.91 1.94 7.95
C PHE A 141 13.87 3.05 7.54
N ALA A 142 15.15 2.71 7.37
CA ALA A 142 16.17 3.67 6.94
C ALA A 142 16.22 3.72 5.40
N LEU A 143 15.76 4.82 4.83
CA LEU A 143 15.87 5.09 3.40
C LEU A 143 17.30 5.53 3.08
N ARG A 144 17.83 5.01 2.00
CA ARG A 144 19.15 5.45 1.52
C ARG A 144 19.04 6.80 0.82
N ALA A 145 20.14 7.53 0.74
CA ALA A 145 20.22 8.80 0.00
C ALA A 145 19.97 8.64 -1.51
N ASP A 146 20.17 7.43 -2.04
CA ASP A 146 19.88 7.05 -3.43
C ASP A 146 18.53 6.29 -3.57
N HIS A 147 17.68 6.30 -2.54
CA HIS A 147 16.35 5.74 -2.64
C HIS A 147 15.53 6.47 -3.72
N PRO A 148 14.84 5.77 -4.62
CA PRO A 148 14.07 6.42 -5.68
C PRO A 148 12.94 7.27 -5.11
N SER A 149 12.68 8.41 -5.75
CA SER A 149 11.44 9.16 -5.54
C SER A 149 10.27 8.39 -6.14
N GLY A 150 9.10 8.51 -5.52
CA GLY A 150 7.89 7.85 -6.01
C GLY A 150 6.80 7.71 -4.95
N VAL A 151 5.75 6.98 -5.32
CA VAL A 151 4.64 6.64 -4.43
C VAL A 151 4.73 5.19 -4.01
N PHE A 152 4.62 5.00 -2.73
CA PHE A 152 4.66 3.75 -1.99
C PHE A 152 3.46 3.73 -1.05
N TRP A 153 3.27 2.66 -0.30
CA TRP A 153 2.15 2.60 0.63
C TRP A 153 2.45 1.65 1.78
N TYR A 154 1.60 1.61 2.79
CA TYR A 154 1.73 0.71 3.92
C TYR A 154 0.42 0.01 4.23
N HIS A 155 0.52 -1.24 4.66
CA HIS A 155 -0.61 -2.09 5.03
C HIS A 155 -0.18 -3.24 5.93
N PRO A 156 -1.11 -3.98 6.56
CA PRO A 156 -0.79 -5.19 7.30
C PRO A 156 -0.30 -6.31 6.38
N HIS A 157 0.60 -7.16 6.90
CA HIS A 157 1.12 -8.31 6.18
C HIS A 157 1.19 -9.57 7.08
N ARG A 158 0.31 -9.66 8.10
CA ARG A 158 0.26 -10.83 8.96
C ARG A 158 -0.48 -11.97 8.24
N HIS A 159 0.28 -12.99 7.80
CA HIS A 159 -0.25 -14.14 7.05
C HIS A 159 -1.50 -14.75 7.72
N GLY A 160 -2.52 -15.05 6.92
CA GLY A 160 -3.83 -15.55 7.32
C GLY A 160 -4.84 -14.47 7.70
N SER A 161 -4.47 -13.18 7.66
CA SER A 161 -5.37 -12.06 7.95
C SER A 161 -5.12 -10.81 7.11
N VAL A 162 -4.22 -10.87 6.14
CA VAL A 162 -3.85 -9.72 5.30
C VAL A 162 -5.04 -9.20 4.51
N ALA A 163 -5.75 -10.10 3.83
CA ALA A 163 -6.92 -9.75 3.04
C ALA A 163 -8.05 -9.14 3.88
N ASP A 164 -8.33 -9.72 5.05
CA ASP A 164 -9.38 -9.22 5.94
C ASP A 164 -9.04 -7.85 6.52
N GLN A 165 -7.78 -7.63 6.88
CA GLN A 165 -7.34 -6.37 7.48
C GLN A 165 -7.26 -5.25 6.45
N LEU A 166 -6.74 -5.51 5.24
CA LEU A 166 -6.70 -4.52 4.17
C LEU A 166 -8.10 -4.15 3.68
N PHE A 167 -8.93 -5.15 3.38
CA PHE A 167 -10.33 -4.94 2.97
C PHE A 167 -11.14 -4.25 4.05
N GLY A 168 -10.76 -4.45 5.32
CA GLY A 168 -11.30 -3.76 6.47
C GLY A 168 -11.00 -2.27 6.53
N GLY A 169 -9.97 -1.79 5.79
CA GLY A 169 -9.62 -0.37 5.71
C GLY A 169 -8.17 -0.02 6.08
N LEU A 170 -7.33 -1.01 6.43
CA LEU A 170 -5.95 -0.74 6.87
C LEU A 170 -5.01 -0.52 5.69
N SER A 171 -4.95 0.70 5.21
CA SER A 171 -3.99 1.17 4.21
C SER A 171 -3.64 2.64 4.41
N GLY A 172 -2.48 3.06 3.92
CA GLY A 172 -2.10 4.46 3.86
C GLY A 172 -0.93 4.68 2.91
N ALA A 173 -0.75 5.91 2.45
CA ALA A 173 0.26 6.27 1.47
C ALA A 173 1.62 6.57 2.11
N ILE A 174 2.70 6.25 1.40
CA ILE A 174 4.04 6.76 1.64
C ILE A 174 4.47 7.45 0.36
N VAL A 175 4.97 8.68 0.47
CA VAL A 175 5.56 9.39 -0.67
C VAL A 175 6.99 9.75 -0.33
N VAL A 176 7.89 9.34 -1.20
CA VAL A 176 9.30 9.73 -1.14
C VAL A 176 9.53 10.76 -2.23
N ASP A 177 9.84 11.99 -1.84
CA ASP A 177 10.05 13.10 -2.76
C ASP A 177 11.19 14.00 -2.25
N ARG A 178 11.91 14.65 -3.15
CA ARG A 178 12.98 15.61 -2.81
C ARG A 178 12.42 17.00 -2.52
N ASP A 179 11.23 17.28 -3.05
CA ASP A 179 10.60 18.59 -2.98
C ASP A 179 9.82 18.77 -1.66
N GLU A 180 9.75 20.02 -1.19
CA GLU A 180 8.83 20.37 -0.12
C GLU A 180 7.41 20.49 -0.69
N TRP A 181 6.46 19.86 0.02
CA TRP A 181 5.06 19.95 -0.36
C TRP A 181 4.50 21.33 -0.01
N GLY A 182 4.17 22.08 -1.05
CA GLY A 182 3.50 23.38 -0.97
C GLY A 182 2.26 23.39 -1.86
N ALA A 183 1.99 24.52 -2.48
CA ALA A 183 0.81 24.69 -3.35
C ALA A 183 0.80 23.77 -4.58
N SER A 184 1.95 23.16 -4.96
CA SER A 184 2.10 22.19 -6.04
C SER A 184 2.16 20.74 -5.57
N ALA A 185 1.82 20.46 -4.30
CA ALA A 185 1.77 19.10 -3.77
C ALA A 185 0.92 18.18 -4.66
N PRO A 186 1.36 16.93 -4.89
CA PRO A 186 0.56 15.98 -5.63
C PRO A 186 -0.70 15.62 -4.85
N ARG A 187 -1.76 15.26 -5.55
CA ARG A 187 -2.94 14.67 -4.93
C ARG A 187 -2.74 13.17 -4.80
N VAL A 188 -2.87 12.66 -3.59
CA VAL A 188 -2.71 11.22 -3.31
C VAL A 188 -4.07 10.57 -3.28
N ALA A 189 -4.30 9.61 -4.18
CA ALA A 189 -5.54 8.85 -4.31
C ALA A 189 -5.30 7.40 -3.88
N VAL A 190 -5.65 7.06 -2.65
CA VAL A 190 -5.68 5.66 -2.19
C VAL A 190 -7.02 5.06 -2.57
N VAL A 191 -7.01 4.16 -3.55
CA VAL A 191 -8.21 3.47 -4.05
C VAL A 191 -8.34 2.15 -3.33
N SER A 192 -9.46 1.96 -2.65
CA SER A 192 -9.84 0.70 -1.99
C SER A 192 -11.25 0.31 -2.38
N ASP A 193 -11.63 -0.93 -2.11
CA ASP A 193 -13.00 -1.38 -2.29
C ASP A 193 -13.48 -2.19 -1.08
N VAL A 194 -14.77 -2.13 -0.80
CA VAL A 194 -15.36 -2.73 0.38
C VAL A 194 -16.82 -3.13 0.14
N THR A 195 -17.27 -4.18 0.80
CA THR A 195 -18.69 -4.54 0.92
C THR A 195 -19.14 -4.36 2.36
N PHE A 196 -20.30 -3.74 2.56
CA PHE A 196 -20.87 -3.51 3.88
C PHE A 196 -22.06 -4.43 4.14
N SER A 197 -22.15 -4.96 5.36
CA SER A 197 -23.29 -5.73 5.85
C SER A 197 -23.57 -5.36 7.31
N GLY A 198 -24.80 -4.99 7.62
CA GLY A 198 -25.21 -4.67 8.99
C GLY A 198 -24.44 -3.52 9.65
N GLY A 199 -23.95 -2.54 8.88
CA GLY A 199 -23.19 -1.39 9.40
C GLY A 199 -21.71 -1.68 9.72
N ALA A 200 -21.16 -2.77 9.18
CA ALA A 200 -19.75 -3.13 9.28
C ALA A 200 -19.26 -3.69 7.94
N VAL A 201 -17.95 -3.91 7.83
CA VAL A 201 -17.36 -4.61 6.67
C VAL A 201 -17.84 -6.06 6.65
N ALA A 202 -18.30 -6.51 5.48
CA ALA A 202 -18.77 -7.87 5.29
C ALA A 202 -17.61 -8.88 5.35
N ALA A 203 -17.84 -10.01 6.00
CA ALA A 203 -16.91 -11.14 5.97
C ALA A 203 -16.93 -11.79 4.57
N ALA A 204 -15.76 -12.14 4.06
CA ALA A 204 -15.66 -12.83 2.77
C ALA A 204 -16.18 -14.26 2.87
N SER A 205 -16.98 -14.66 1.88
CA SER A 205 -17.40 -16.06 1.68
C SER A 205 -16.21 -16.92 1.21
N ALA A 206 -16.34 -18.25 1.30
CA ALA A 206 -15.33 -19.17 0.79
C ALA A 206 -15.09 -19.00 -0.73
N MET A 207 -16.14 -18.67 -1.50
CA MET A 207 -16.03 -18.40 -2.92
C MET A 207 -15.22 -17.13 -3.19
N GLU A 208 -15.51 -16.05 -2.49
CA GLU A 208 -14.76 -14.78 -2.61
C GLU A 208 -13.29 -14.97 -2.26
N ARG A 209 -12.97 -15.72 -1.22
CA ARG A 209 -11.57 -16.06 -0.88
C ARG A 209 -10.89 -16.86 -1.99
N MET A 210 -11.62 -17.76 -2.65
CA MET A 210 -11.09 -18.59 -3.73
C MET A 210 -10.82 -17.80 -5.01
N ILE A 211 -11.69 -16.85 -5.35
CA ILE A 211 -11.56 -16.05 -6.57
C ILE A 211 -10.88 -14.68 -6.33
N GLY A 212 -10.59 -14.33 -5.07
CA GLY A 212 -10.19 -13.00 -4.64
C GLY A 212 -11.40 -12.04 -4.58
N ARG A 213 -11.66 -11.47 -3.41
CA ARG A 213 -12.82 -10.60 -3.13
C ARG A 213 -12.77 -9.29 -3.90
N ASN A 214 -13.90 -8.85 -4.44
CA ASN A 214 -14.10 -7.49 -4.94
C ASN A 214 -15.19 -6.83 -4.09
N GLY A 215 -14.93 -5.62 -3.59
CA GLY A 215 -15.93 -4.85 -2.87
C GLY A 215 -16.99 -4.25 -3.79
N GLU A 216 -18.22 -4.12 -3.29
CA GLU A 216 -19.33 -3.50 -4.02
C GLU A 216 -19.16 -1.98 -4.12
N THR A 217 -18.53 -1.35 -3.12
CA THR A 217 -18.29 0.08 -3.02
C THR A 217 -16.81 0.37 -3.23
N VAL A 218 -16.49 1.17 -4.23
CA VAL A 218 -15.13 1.66 -4.45
C VAL A 218 -14.96 3.01 -3.78
N LEU A 219 -13.90 3.16 -3.03
CA LEU A 219 -13.55 4.36 -2.28
C LEU A 219 -12.25 4.96 -2.80
N VAL A 220 -12.19 6.28 -2.85
CA VAL A 220 -10.95 7.04 -3.03
C VAL A 220 -10.79 7.93 -1.80
N ASN A 221 -9.73 7.70 -1.03
CA ASN A 221 -9.51 8.36 0.25
C ASN A 221 -10.72 8.28 1.20
N GLY A 222 -11.40 7.12 1.25
CA GLY A 222 -12.58 6.92 2.06
C GLY A 222 -13.85 7.61 1.57
N ARG A 223 -13.86 8.17 0.35
CA ARG A 223 -15.01 8.84 -0.27
C ARG A 223 -15.47 8.09 -1.52
N ILE A 224 -16.78 8.18 -1.80
CA ILE A 224 -17.39 7.60 -3.02
C ILE A 224 -17.33 8.66 -4.13
N SER A 225 -16.58 8.37 -5.20
CA SER A 225 -16.46 9.23 -6.40
C SER A 225 -16.22 10.72 -6.09
N PRO A 226 -15.18 11.08 -5.30
CA PRO A 226 -14.94 12.47 -4.92
C PRO A 226 -14.64 13.36 -6.12
N VAL A 227 -14.85 14.67 -5.94
CA VAL A 227 -14.66 15.69 -6.98
C VAL A 227 -13.42 16.53 -6.70
N ILE A 228 -12.49 16.54 -7.64
CA ILE A 228 -11.35 17.46 -7.65
C ILE A 228 -11.74 18.70 -8.44
N GLU A 229 -11.76 19.85 -7.79
CA GLU A 229 -11.94 21.14 -8.45
C GLU A 229 -10.58 21.74 -8.81
N SER A 230 -10.46 22.22 -10.04
CA SER A 230 -9.20 22.76 -10.55
C SER A 230 -9.45 23.71 -11.73
N PRO A 231 -8.59 24.74 -11.96
CA PRO A 231 -8.73 25.63 -13.12
C PRO A 231 -8.63 24.86 -14.44
N ALA A 232 -9.51 25.16 -15.40
CA ALA A 232 -9.47 24.54 -16.72
C ALA A 232 -8.09 24.71 -17.38
N GLY A 233 -7.52 23.63 -17.91
CA GLY A 233 -6.21 23.61 -18.56
C GLY A 233 -5.01 23.58 -17.60
N SER A 234 -5.22 23.68 -16.27
CA SER A 234 -4.15 23.47 -15.30
C SER A 234 -3.72 22.01 -15.26
N ARG A 235 -2.46 21.77 -14.92
CA ARG A 235 -1.93 20.40 -14.73
C ARG A 235 -2.03 19.99 -13.26
N GLN A 236 -2.44 18.75 -13.03
CA GLN A 236 -2.52 18.13 -11.70
C GLN A 236 -1.66 16.85 -11.70
N ARG A 237 -0.83 16.68 -10.67
CA ARG A 237 -0.13 15.41 -10.42
C ARG A 237 -0.98 14.56 -9.51
N LEU A 238 -1.35 13.38 -9.98
CA LEU A 238 -2.09 12.38 -9.21
C LEU A 238 -1.16 11.19 -8.92
N LEU A 239 -1.11 10.82 -7.65
CA LEU A 239 -0.45 9.60 -7.17
C LEU A 239 -1.55 8.61 -6.81
N VAL A 240 -1.79 7.62 -7.65
CA VAL A 240 -2.87 6.64 -7.47
C VAL A 240 -2.28 5.36 -6.91
N ILE A 241 -2.83 4.87 -5.81
CA ILE A 241 -2.46 3.60 -5.17
C ILE A 241 -3.63 2.64 -5.31
N ASN A 242 -3.43 1.47 -5.90
CA ASN A 242 -4.42 0.41 -5.88
C ASN A 242 -4.27 -0.40 -4.58
N ALA A 243 -4.97 0.02 -3.55
CA ALA A 243 -5.04 -0.63 -2.23
C ALA A 243 -6.24 -1.59 -2.12
N CYS A 244 -6.76 -2.10 -3.23
CA CYS A 244 -7.79 -3.14 -3.21
C CYS A 244 -7.17 -4.51 -2.90
N ALA A 245 -7.90 -5.38 -2.22
CA ALA A 245 -7.42 -6.71 -1.87
C ALA A 245 -7.22 -7.62 -3.10
N SER A 246 -7.99 -7.39 -4.18
CA SER A 246 -7.90 -8.20 -5.40
C SER A 246 -8.42 -7.51 -6.67
N ARG A 247 -9.04 -6.32 -6.58
CA ARG A 247 -9.59 -5.59 -7.72
C ARG A 247 -8.48 -4.99 -8.58
N TYR A 248 -8.50 -5.28 -9.87
CA TYR A 248 -7.72 -4.56 -10.87
C TYR A 248 -8.40 -3.25 -11.25
N LEU A 249 -7.61 -2.21 -11.47
CA LEU A 249 -8.08 -0.91 -11.93
C LEU A 249 -7.67 -0.73 -13.40
N ASP A 250 -8.56 -1.01 -14.34
CA ASP A 250 -8.36 -0.69 -15.77
C ASP A 250 -8.76 0.77 -16.00
N LEU A 251 -7.83 1.68 -15.76
CA LEU A 251 -8.04 3.12 -15.79
C LEU A 251 -8.22 3.64 -17.21
N ARG A 252 -9.29 4.41 -17.43
CA ARG A 252 -9.54 5.13 -18.68
C ARG A 252 -9.17 6.60 -18.47
N LEU A 253 -8.08 7.02 -19.13
CA LEU A 253 -7.48 8.36 -19.01
C LEU A 253 -7.81 9.24 -20.21
N ARG A 254 -8.60 8.74 -21.14
CA ARG A 254 -9.00 9.48 -22.35
C ARG A 254 -9.73 10.77 -21.99
N GLY A 255 -9.32 11.87 -22.60
CA GLY A 255 -9.89 13.21 -22.33
C GLY A 255 -9.17 13.99 -21.22
N LEU A 256 -8.21 13.37 -20.51
CA LEU A 256 -7.43 13.99 -19.42
C LEU A 256 -6.03 14.46 -19.85
N ASP A 257 -5.64 14.31 -21.13
CA ASP A 257 -4.25 14.54 -21.61
C ASP A 257 -3.20 13.99 -20.61
N ALA A 258 -3.39 12.72 -20.26
CA ALA A 258 -2.63 12.09 -19.20
C ALA A 258 -1.19 11.76 -19.62
N ARG A 259 -0.25 12.09 -18.75
CA ARG A 259 1.19 11.83 -18.89
C ARG A 259 1.65 10.96 -17.74
N VAL A 260 1.91 9.69 -18.01
CA VAL A 260 2.42 8.74 -17.01
C VAL A 260 3.90 9.00 -16.77
N ARG A 261 4.26 9.12 -15.49
CA ARG A 261 5.63 9.32 -14.97
C ARG A 261 6.21 8.05 -14.38
N ALA A 262 5.39 7.25 -13.71
CA ALA A 262 5.78 5.96 -13.15
C ALA A 262 4.58 5.03 -13.02
N ILE A 263 4.85 3.73 -13.05
CA ILE A 263 4.03 2.70 -12.43
C ILE A 263 4.95 2.03 -11.39
N ASP A 264 4.47 1.88 -10.16
CA ASP A 264 5.23 1.53 -8.95
C ASP A 264 6.27 2.60 -8.60
N SER A 265 7.51 2.21 -8.38
CA SER A 265 8.59 3.11 -8.05
C SER A 265 9.42 3.46 -9.28
N ARG A 266 10.10 4.58 -9.24
CA ARG A 266 11.02 5.14 -10.24
C ARG A 266 10.35 5.89 -11.39
N LEU A 267 10.62 7.17 -11.38
CA LEU A 267 10.16 8.08 -12.42
C LEU A 267 10.89 7.79 -13.74
N HIS A 268 10.14 7.82 -14.82
CA HIS A 268 10.65 7.79 -16.19
C HIS A 268 10.20 9.03 -16.96
N ALA A 269 10.72 9.23 -18.18
CA ALA A 269 10.25 10.29 -19.05
C ALA A 269 8.72 10.19 -19.26
N GLU A 270 8.03 11.33 -19.17
CA GLU A 270 6.58 11.39 -19.34
C GLU A 270 6.15 10.79 -20.67
N ARG A 271 5.20 9.88 -20.64
CA ARG A 271 4.58 9.28 -21.83
C ARG A 271 3.07 9.41 -21.79
N GLY A 272 2.48 9.81 -22.93
CA GLY A 272 1.03 9.86 -23.06
C GLY A 272 0.41 8.49 -22.89
N ALA A 273 -0.74 8.42 -22.20
CA ALA A 273 -1.50 7.19 -22.04
C ALA A 273 -3.01 7.48 -22.02
N GLU A 274 -3.77 6.67 -22.74
CA GLU A 274 -5.24 6.69 -22.68
C GLU A 274 -5.80 5.56 -21.79
N ARG A 275 -4.95 4.59 -21.47
CA ARG A 275 -5.31 3.43 -20.63
C ARG A 275 -4.11 2.98 -19.80
N VAL A 276 -4.36 2.69 -18.54
CA VAL A 276 -3.39 2.04 -17.64
C VAL A 276 -4.11 0.99 -16.82
N VAL A 277 -3.57 -0.22 -16.76
CA VAL A 277 -4.06 -1.27 -15.85
C VAL A 277 -3.15 -1.32 -14.64
N LEU A 278 -3.75 -1.21 -13.46
CA LEU A 278 -3.07 -1.37 -12.18
C LEU A 278 -3.60 -2.63 -11.50
N ALA A 279 -2.77 -3.62 -11.35
CA ALA A 279 -3.05 -4.77 -10.50
C ALA A 279 -3.11 -4.33 -9.03
N PRO A 280 -3.72 -5.12 -8.12
CA PRO A 280 -3.62 -4.86 -6.67
C PRO A 280 -2.18 -4.66 -6.24
N GLY A 281 -1.91 -3.63 -5.43
CA GLY A 281 -0.56 -3.26 -5.01
C GLY A 281 0.17 -2.29 -5.94
N ASN A 282 -0.16 -2.20 -7.22
CA ASN A 282 0.47 -1.23 -8.12
C ASN A 282 0.13 0.22 -7.76
N ARG A 283 1.03 1.13 -8.13
CA ARG A 283 0.86 2.58 -7.98
C ARG A 283 1.11 3.26 -9.32
N LEU A 284 0.49 4.42 -9.50
CA LEU A 284 0.63 5.24 -10.70
C LEU A 284 0.97 6.67 -10.31
N ASP A 285 2.02 7.21 -10.90
CA ASP A 285 2.30 8.64 -10.92
C ASP A 285 1.94 9.19 -12.30
N VAL A 286 0.95 10.07 -12.34
CA VAL A 286 0.41 10.61 -13.58
C VAL A 286 0.13 12.09 -13.46
N VAL A 287 0.45 12.84 -14.48
CA VAL A 287 0.03 14.23 -14.63
C VAL A 287 -1.13 14.28 -15.62
N VAL A 288 -2.23 14.90 -15.19
CA VAL A 288 -3.42 15.09 -16.00
C VAL A 288 -3.69 16.58 -16.21
N ALA A 289 -4.21 16.96 -17.37
CA ALA A 289 -4.72 18.31 -17.60
C ALA A 289 -6.18 18.38 -17.16
N THR A 290 -6.53 19.43 -16.41
CA THR A 290 -7.93 19.71 -16.07
C THR A 290 -8.73 19.97 -17.33
N PRO A 291 -9.76 19.17 -17.63
CA PRO A 291 -10.54 19.30 -18.84
C PRO A 291 -11.41 20.56 -18.80
N ARG A 292 -12.05 20.92 -19.92
CA ARG A 292 -12.98 22.07 -19.98
C ARG A 292 -14.37 21.73 -19.43
N GLU A 293 -14.72 20.46 -19.40
CA GLU A 293 -15.98 19.92 -18.87
C GLU A 293 -15.68 18.89 -17.78
N PRO A 294 -16.58 18.69 -16.80
CA PRO A 294 -16.40 17.66 -15.79
C PRO A 294 -16.13 16.30 -16.43
N THR A 295 -15.02 15.67 -16.03
CA THR A 295 -14.56 14.40 -16.62
C THR A 295 -14.27 13.40 -15.51
N GLU A 296 -14.84 12.20 -15.65
CA GLU A 296 -14.62 11.12 -14.71
C GLU A 296 -13.35 10.31 -15.04
N LEU A 297 -12.56 10.04 -14.03
CA LEU A 297 -11.58 8.97 -14.06
C LEU A 297 -12.29 7.66 -13.67
N ARG A 298 -12.35 6.74 -14.60
CA ARG A 298 -13.05 5.46 -14.43
C ARG A 298 -12.09 4.28 -14.42
N ALA A 299 -12.38 3.32 -13.55
CA ALA A 299 -11.86 1.95 -13.67
C ALA A 299 -12.96 1.10 -14.33
N VAL A 300 -12.73 0.66 -15.57
CA VAL A 300 -13.69 -0.21 -16.25
C VAL A 300 -13.55 -1.65 -15.76
N SER A 301 -14.56 -2.46 -16.06
CA SER A 301 -14.55 -3.87 -15.72
C SER A 301 -13.29 -4.56 -16.28
N TYR A 302 -12.58 -5.27 -15.42
CA TYR A 302 -11.43 -6.10 -15.79
C TYR A 302 -11.72 -7.55 -15.42
N ASP A 303 -11.59 -8.44 -16.40
CA ASP A 303 -11.73 -9.87 -16.22
C ASP A 303 -10.34 -10.50 -16.09
N ARG A 304 -10.02 -10.96 -14.90
CA ARG A 304 -8.74 -11.64 -14.61
C ARG A 304 -8.78 -13.14 -14.79
N GLY A 305 -9.82 -13.65 -15.48
CA GLY A 305 -9.99 -15.08 -15.76
C GLY A 305 -10.96 -15.76 -14.78
N CYS A 306 -11.13 -17.08 -14.93
CA CYS A 306 -12.15 -17.85 -14.22
C CYS A 306 -11.56 -19.06 -13.49
N VAL A 307 -12.12 -19.39 -12.33
CA VAL A 307 -11.85 -20.63 -11.60
C VAL A 307 -12.82 -21.71 -12.04
N GLY A 308 -12.31 -22.74 -12.72
CA GLY A 308 -13.05 -23.98 -12.99
C GLY A 308 -13.74 -24.08 -14.33
N MET A 309 -13.95 -25.31 -14.76
CA MET A 309 -14.63 -25.66 -16.01
C MET A 309 -16.14 -25.45 -15.87
N GLY A 310 -16.71 -24.50 -16.57
CA GLY A 310 -18.16 -24.37 -16.74
C GLY A 310 -18.80 -23.05 -16.32
N ALA A 311 -18.07 -22.09 -15.78
CA ALA A 311 -18.60 -20.76 -15.52
C ALA A 311 -18.62 -19.93 -16.82
N HIS A 312 -19.69 -19.97 -17.56
CA HIS A 312 -20.01 -18.99 -18.59
C HIS A 312 -20.39 -17.69 -17.92
N GLY A 313 -19.42 -16.82 -17.68
CA GLY A 313 -19.60 -15.53 -17.03
C GLY A 313 -18.42 -15.21 -16.14
N SER A 314 -17.95 -14.00 -16.24
CA SER A 314 -16.78 -13.50 -15.56
C SER A 314 -17.03 -13.38 -14.04
N ALA A 315 -16.91 -14.50 -13.31
CA ALA A 315 -17.08 -14.51 -11.85
C ALA A 315 -16.08 -13.61 -11.12
N THR A 316 -14.98 -13.24 -11.79
CA THR A 316 -13.91 -12.40 -11.23
C THR A 316 -13.93 -10.95 -11.72
N ALA A 317 -14.76 -10.64 -12.73
CA ALA A 317 -14.84 -9.27 -13.24
C ALA A 317 -15.50 -8.33 -12.23
N ALA A 318 -14.74 -7.38 -11.75
CA ALA A 318 -15.30 -6.30 -10.98
C ALA A 318 -16.11 -5.35 -11.87
N PRO A 319 -17.26 -4.82 -11.41
CA PRO A 319 -18.02 -3.85 -12.19
C PRO A 319 -17.23 -2.56 -12.41
N THR A 320 -17.56 -1.84 -13.49
CA THR A 320 -17.02 -0.49 -13.75
C THR A 320 -17.35 0.43 -12.58
N ALA A 321 -16.35 1.19 -12.13
CA ALA A 321 -16.49 2.17 -11.08
C ALA A 321 -16.00 3.56 -11.53
N SER A 322 -16.72 4.63 -11.13
CA SER A 322 -16.21 5.99 -11.17
C SER A 322 -15.30 6.17 -9.96
N LEU A 323 -14.03 6.50 -10.17
CA LEU A 323 -13.09 6.70 -9.07
C LEU A 323 -13.17 8.14 -8.55
N LEU A 324 -13.11 9.11 -9.43
CA LEU A 324 -13.20 10.54 -9.11
C LEU A 324 -13.65 11.34 -10.32
N THR A 325 -14.10 12.56 -10.10
CA THR A 325 -14.43 13.54 -11.15
C THR A 325 -13.48 14.72 -11.06
N ILE A 326 -12.89 15.14 -12.19
CA ILE A 326 -12.14 16.39 -12.29
C ILE A 326 -13.10 17.44 -12.85
N ARG A 327 -13.43 18.46 -12.05
CA ARG A 327 -14.36 19.54 -12.39
C ARG A 327 -13.61 20.83 -12.64
N PRO A 328 -13.77 21.47 -13.83
CA PRO A 328 -13.17 22.77 -14.07
C PRO A 328 -13.87 23.85 -13.25
N VAL A 329 -13.08 24.78 -12.70
CA VAL A 329 -13.56 25.99 -12.02
C VAL A 329 -12.92 27.24 -12.63
N ALA A 330 -13.60 28.39 -12.54
CA ALA A 330 -13.16 29.62 -13.21
C ALA A 330 -11.91 30.25 -12.60
N THR A 331 -11.74 30.12 -11.28
CA THR A 331 -10.63 30.74 -10.52
C THR A 331 -10.19 29.84 -9.36
N ALA A 332 -9.01 29.30 -9.46
CA ALA A 332 -8.24 28.78 -8.33
C ALA A 332 -6.76 28.99 -8.63
N PRO A 333 -5.91 29.22 -7.64
CA PRO A 333 -4.48 29.24 -7.88
C PRO A 333 -4.03 27.87 -8.41
N SER A 334 -3.34 27.85 -9.53
CA SER A 334 -2.70 26.66 -10.06
C SER A 334 -1.22 26.89 -10.02
N ALA A 335 -0.51 26.16 -9.17
CA ALA A 335 0.94 26.10 -9.24
C ALA A 335 1.34 25.19 -10.41
N PRO A 336 2.41 25.49 -11.14
CA PRO A 336 2.91 24.62 -12.19
C PRO A 336 3.37 23.28 -11.58
N VAL A 337 3.03 22.18 -12.25
CA VAL A 337 3.58 20.86 -11.91
C VAL A 337 5.02 20.82 -12.43
N ALA A 338 5.99 20.62 -11.55
CA ALA A 338 7.38 20.48 -11.92
C ALA A 338 7.60 19.29 -12.88
N ASP A 339 8.56 19.40 -13.79
CA ASP A 339 8.92 18.29 -14.65
C ASP A 339 9.49 17.13 -13.84
N ALA A 340 9.27 15.90 -14.31
CA ALA A 340 9.83 14.73 -13.65
C ALA A 340 11.36 14.73 -13.76
N VAL A 341 12.05 14.68 -12.64
CA VAL A 341 13.49 14.42 -12.62
C VAL A 341 13.69 12.92 -12.81
N VAL A 342 14.06 12.54 -14.03
CA VAL A 342 14.36 11.14 -14.36
C VAL A 342 15.74 10.80 -13.84
N GLU A 343 15.78 9.91 -12.85
CA GLU A 343 17.05 9.41 -12.32
C GLU A 343 17.68 8.41 -13.30
N SER A 344 19.00 8.51 -13.47
CA SER A 344 19.75 7.50 -14.24
C SER A 344 19.70 6.16 -13.50
N VAL A 345 19.17 5.15 -14.15
CA VAL A 345 19.01 3.80 -13.59
C VAL A 345 19.84 2.81 -14.39
N ARG A 346 20.53 1.91 -13.68
CA ARG A 346 21.27 0.81 -14.32
C ARG A 346 20.30 -0.12 -15.05
N ASP A 347 20.54 -0.36 -16.34
CA ASP A 347 19.82 -1.38 -17.09
C ASP A 347 20.42 -2.76 -16.78
N LEU A 348 19.70 -3.57 -16.02
CA LEU A 348 20.15 -4.90 -15.61
C LEU A 348 20.21 -5.89 -16.80
N ARG A 349 19.54 -5.59 -17.93
CA ARG A 349 19.61 -6.45 -19.14
C ARG A 349 21.02 -6.49 -19.75
N GLN A 350 21.83 -5.48 -19.45
CA GLN A 350 23.21 -5.39 -19.91
C GLN A 350 24.20 -6.05 -18.95
N ALA A 351 23.74 -6.47 -17.76
CA ALA A 351 24.59 -7.11 -16.77
C ALA A 351 24.65 -8.65 -16.96
N PRO A 352 25.75 -9.29 -16.57
CA PRO A 352 25.80 -10.74 -16.45
C PRO A 352 24.71 -11.22 -15.50
N VAL A 353 24.15 -12.40 -15.77
CA VAL A 353 23.16 -13.06 -14.92
C VAL A 353 23.83 -14.18 -14.16
N ASP A 354 23.85 -14.09 -12.82
CA ASP A 354 24.49 -15.09 -11.96
C ASP A 354 23.66 -16.38 -11.90
N ARG A 355 22.31 -16.25 -11.89
CA ARG A 355 21.41 -17.40 -11.87
C ARG A 355 20.10 -17.10 -12.60
N ARG A 356 19.54 -18.15 -13.22
CA ARG A 356 18.19 -18.14 -13.77
C ARG A 356 17.28 -19.05 -12.96
N ARG A 357 16.06 -18.56 -12.62
CA ARG A 357 15.04 -19.33 -11.90
C ARG A 357 13.74 -19.33 -12.65
N VAL A 358 12.94 -20.37 -12.41
CA VAL A 358 11.55 -20.44 -12.82
C VAL A 358 10.72 -20.63 -11.57
N LEU A 359 9.80 -19.72 -11.30
CA LEU A 359 8.80 -19.82 -10.24
C LEU A 359 7.45 -20.08 -10.90
N THR A 360 6.69 -21.04 -10.39
CA THR A 360 5.40 -21.43 -10.97
C THR A 360 4.27 -21.15 -9.98
N LEU A 361 3.40 -20.22 -10.34
CA LEU A 361 2.15 -19.95 -9.65
C LEU A 361 1.10 -20.95 -10.13
N ASP A 362 0.41 -21.62 -9.21
CA ASP A 362 -0.61 -22.60 -9.56
C ASP A 362 -1.76 -22.60 -8.53
N MET A 363 -2.96 -22.84 -9.05
CA MET A 363 -4.14 -23.12 -8.25
C MET A 363 -4.45 -24.61 -8.39
N GLY A 364 -3.80 -25.44 -7.59
CA GLY A 364 -3.94 -26.88 -7.65
C GLY A 364 -5.32 -27.38 -7.20
N ALA A 365 -5.76 -28.53 -7.76
CA ALA A 365 -6.91 -29.25 -7.24
C ALA A 365 -6.56 -29.88 -5.89
N GLY A 366 -7.17 -29.39 -4.79
CA GLY A 366 -7.14 -30.05 -3.51
C GLY A 366 -8.18 -31.17 -3.40
N MET A 367 -8.06 -32.04 -2.40
CA MET A 367 -9.06 -33.06 -2.12
C MET A 367 -10.27 -32.42 -1.41
N GLY A 368 -11.37 -32.18 -2.16
CA GLY A 368 -12.65 -31.69 -1.64
C GLY A 368 -13.33 -30.69 -2.57
N MET A 369 -14.63 -30.47 -2.34
CA MET A 369 -15.49 -29.63 -3.20
C MET A 369 -15.09 -28.14 -3.25
N PHE A 370 -14.21 -27.70 -2.33
CA PHE A 370 -13.65 -26.34 -2.23
C PHE A 370 -12.14 -26.36 -1.97
N GLY A 371 -11.44 -27.46 -2.26
CA GLY A 371 -10.04 -27.66 -1.94
C GLY A 371 -9.09 -27.10 -3.03
N ALA A 372 -9.24 -25.84 -3.43
CA ALA A 372 -8.20 -25.18 -4.22
C ALA A 372 -6.97 -24.96 -3.31
N ARG A 373 -5.79 -25.38 -3.78
CA ARG A 373 -4.51 -25.08 -3.16
C ARG A 373 -3.88 -23.91 -3.91
N PHE A 374 -3.39 -22.94 -3.16
CA PHE A 374 -2.69 -21.77 -3.70
C PHE A 374 -1.20 -21.94 -3.44
N VAL A 375 -0.45 -22.21 -4.50
CA VAL A 375 0.92 -22.70 -4.37
C VAL A 375 1.89 -21.93 -5.28
N ILE A 376 3.14 -21.84 -4.83
CA ILE A 376 4.29 -21.50 -5.65
C ILE A 376 5.21 -22.72 -5.70
N ASP A 377 5.58 -23.16 -6.91
CA ASP A 377 6.39 -24.38 -7.13
C ASP A 377 5.79 -25.64 -6.46
N GLY A 378 4.43 -25.71 -6.44
CA GLY A 378 3.68 -26.83 -5.87
C GLY A 378 3.63 -26.87 -4.36
N ARG A 379 4.05 -25.80 -3.66
CA ARG A 379 4.12 -25.71 -2.21
C ARG A 379 3.29 -24.54 -1.69
N GLU A 380 2.55 -24.77 -0.62
CA GLU A 380 1.95 -23.70 0.18
C GLU A 380 3.01 -23.05 1.07
N PHE A 381 2.74 -21.83 1.49
CA PHE A 381 3.61 -21.07 2.37
C PHE A 381 3.96 -21.81 3.67
N ASP A 382 5.21 -21.72 4.06
CA ASP A 382 5.73 -22.15 5.36
C ASP A 382 6.82 -21.17 5.78
N GLU A 383 6.54 -20.38 6.80
CA GLU A 383 7.46 -19.34 7.29
C GLU A 383 8.84 -19.85 7.70
N ARG A 384 8.95 -21.14 8.01
CA ARG A 384 10.21 -21.78 8.46
C ARG A 384 11.05 -22.26 7.30
N ARG A 385 10.47 -22.40 6.11
CA ARG A 385 11.14 -22.88 4.92
C ARG A 385 11.71 -21.72 4.13
N VAL A 386 12.94 -21.84 3.69
CA VAL A 386 13.51 -20.96 2.67
C VAL A 386 13.32 -21.61 1.31
N ASP A 387 12.53 -20.98 0.45
CA ASP A 387 12.22 -21.48 -0.89
C ASP A 387 13.29 -21.08 -1.90
N GLN A 388 13.82 -19.85 -1.78
CA GLN A 388 14.90 -19.35 -2.63
C GLN A 388 16.06 -18.84 -1.78
N ARG A 389 17.27 -19.35 -2.08
CA ARG A 389 18.53 -18.79 -1.54
C ARG A 389 19.24 -18.03 -2.62
N VAL A 390 19.65 -16.81 -2.31
CA VAL A 390 20.29 -15.88 -3.23
C VAL A 390 21.55 -15.31 -2.60
N ASP A 391 22.62 -15.24 -3.37
CA ASP A 391 23.86 -14.63 -2.91
C ASP A 391 23.76 -13.10 -2.93
N LEU A 392 24.19 -12.45 -1.86
CA LEU A 392 24.22 -10.99 -1.80
C LEU A 392 25.12 -10.41 -2.92
N GLY A 393 24.62 -9.48 -3.66
CA GLY A 393 25.29 -8.90 -4.82
C GLY A 393 24.93 -9.55 -6.15
N ALA A 394 24.23 -10.67 -6.14
CA ALA A 394 23.84 -11.37 -7.37
C ALA A 394 22.80 -10.59 -8.20
N ILE A 395 22.90 -10.75 -9.52
CA ILE A 395 21.85 -10.37 -10.46
C ILE A 395 21.22 -11.65 -10.98
N GLU A 396 19.96 -11.87 -10.64
CA GLU A 396 19.23 -13.05 -11.09
C GLU A 396 18.15 -12.70 -12.12
N GLU A 397 17.87 -13.63 -13.01
CA GLU A 397 16.76 -13.56 -13.97
C GLU A 397 15.70 -14.58 -13.54
N TRP A 398 14.52 -14.06 -13.22
CA TRP A 398 13.41 -14.90 -12.77
C TRP A 398 12.32 -14.93 -13.86
N THR A 399 11.91 -16.15 -14.24
CA THR A 399 10.72 -16.40 -15.05
C THR A 399 9.60 -16.77 -14.10
N ILE A 400 8.60 -15.91 -13.97
CA ILE A 400 7.40 -16.19 -13.18
C ILE A 400 6.35 -16.72 -14.14
N ARG A 401 5.98 -17.99 -13.97
CA ARG A 401 5.03 -18.71 -14.82
C ARG A 401 3.73 -18.92 -14.09
N ASN A 402 2.63 -18.61 -14.74
CA ASN A 402 1.29 -18.83 -14.21
C ASN A 402 0.65 -20.02 -14.93
N ARG A 403 0.31 -21.07 -14.18
CA ARG A 403 -0.38 -22.27 -14.71
C ARG A 403 -1.88 -22.27 -14.42
N SER A 404 -2.35 -21.29 -13.69
CA SER A 404 -3.78 -21.18 -13.39
C SER A 404 -4.56 -20.51 -14.52
N SER A 405 -5.87 -20.53 -14.41
CA SER A 405 -6.80 -19.87 -15.34
C SER A 405 -7.14 -18.43 -14.96
N MET A 406 -6.44 -17.85 -13.99
CA MET A 406 -6.61 -16.47 -13.51
C MET A 406 -5.29 -15.72 -13.56
N ASP A 407 -5.35 -14.40 -13.77
CA ASP A 407 -4.18 -13.54 -13.62
C ASP A 407 -3.75 -13.47 -12.16
N HIS A 408 -2.44 -13.46 -11.91
CA HIS A 408 -1.86 -13.32 -10.59
C HIS A 408 -0.82 -12.20 -10.56
N PRO A 409 -1.04 -11.12 -9.82
CA PRO A 409 -0.01 -10.12 -9.59
C PRO A 409 1.06 -10.70 -8.67
N PHE A 410 2.28 -10.80 -9.15
CA PHE A 410 3.43 -11.27 -8.38
C PHE A 410 4.14 -10.09 -7.74
N HIS A 411 4.27 -10.10 -6.42
CA HIS A 411 5.00 -9.11 -5.63
C HIS A 411 6.25 -9.71 -5.01
N LEU A 412 7.34 -8.93 -5.04
CA LEU A 412 8.58 -9.23 -4.34
C LEU A 412 8.89 -8.09 -3.37
N HIS A 413 9.06 -8.43 -2.10
CA HIS A 413 9.49 -7.47 -1.07
C HIS A 413 10.93 -7.02 -1.28
N VAL A 414 11.25 -5.80 -0.86
CA VAL A 414 12.57 -5.20 -0.81
C VAL A 414 13.13 -4.85 -2.19
N TRP A 415 13.31 -5.80 -3.09
CA TRP A 415 14.06 -5.60 -4.34
C TRP A 415 13.14 -5.35 -5.53
N PRO A 416 13.28 -4.19 -6.22
CA PRO A 416 12.51 -3.93 -7.43
C PRO A 416 12.94 -4.86 -8.58
N MET A 417 11.97 -5.29 -9.36
CA MET A 417 12.13 -6.17 -10.52
C MET A 417 12.17 -5.36 -11.81
N GLN A 418 13.27 -5.42 -12.56
CA GLN A 418 13.29 -4.86 -13.91
C GLN A 418 12.58 -5.78 -14.88
N LEU A 419 11.60 -5.24 -15.62
CA LEU A 419 10.90 -5.98 -16.67
C LEU A 419 11.86 -6.30 -17.83
N VAL A 420 11.89 -7.57 -18.24
CA VAL A 420 12.63 -8.05 -19.41
C VAL A 420 11.66 -8.49 -20.50
N ARG A 421 10.66 -9.30 -20.14
CA ARG A 421 9.64 -9.79 -21.09
C ARG A 421 8.27 -9.79 -20.42
N LEU A 422 7.28 -9.28 -21.13
CA LEU A 422 5.88 -9.24 -20.69
C LEU A 422 4.96 -9.67 -21.83
N GLY A 423 4.06 -10.61 -21.56
CA GLY A 423 3.12 -11.12 -22.59
C GLY A 423 3.82 -11.68 -23.83
N GLY A 424 4.97 -12.33 -23.64
CA GLY A 424 5.76 -12.93 -24.74
C GLY A 424 6.59 -11.92 -25.56
N ARG A 425 6.56 -10.63 -25.22
CA ARG A 425 7.31 -9.56 -25.91
C ARG A 425 8.39 -8.98 -25.02
N ASP A 426 9.54 -8.68 -25.60
CA ASP A 426 10.61 -8.02 -24.89
C ASP A 426 10.21 -6.55 -24.56
N VAL A 427 10.55 -6.11 -23.35
CA VAL A 427 10.29 -4.73 -22.89
C VAL A 427 11.50 -3.89 -23.27
N GLU A 428 11.29 -2.90 -24.16
CA GLU A 428 12.39 -2.05 -24.64
C GLU A 428 12.84 -1.02 -23.62
N SER A 429 11.90 -0.41 -22.90
CA SER A 429 12.18 0.60 -21.86
C SER A 429 12.77 -0.03 -20.60
N VAL A 430 13.55 0.77 -19.86
CA VAL A 430 14.01 0.37 -18.51
C VAL A 430 12.90 0.67 -17.53
N GLU A 431 12.14 -0.36 -17.18
CA GLU A 431 11.01 -0.26 -16.26
C GLU A 431 11.20 -1.19 -15.06
N PHE A 432 11.04 -0.63 -13.87
CA PHE A 432 11.08 -1.39 -12.61
C PHE A 432 9.68 -1.44 -12.00
N ARG A 433 9.36 -2.59 -11.45
CA ARG A 433 8.12 -2.88 -10.73
C ARG A 433 8.43 -3.61 -9.43
N ASP A 434 7.58 -3.49 -8.45
CA ASP A 434 7.56 -4.42 -7.32
C ASP A 434 6.33 -5.36 -7.38
N VAL A 435 5.33 -5.01 -8.19
CA VAL A 435 4.22 -5.90 -8.54
C VAL A 435 4.17 -6.08 -10.06
N VAL A 436 4.21 -7.31 -10.53
CA VAL A 436 4.13 -7.67 -11.95
C VAL A 436 2.95 -8.60 -12.18
N ASP A 437 2.01 -8.18 -13.04
CA ASP A 437 0.89 -9.05 -13.40
C ASP A 437 1.36 -10.20 -14.29
N VAL A 438 1.02 -11.44 -13.88
CA VAL A 438 1.34 -12.67 -14.62
C VAL A 438 0.05 -13.23 -15.19
N PRO A 439 -0.20 -13.06 -16.51
CA PRO A 439 -1.45 -13.45 -17.12
C PRO A 439 -1.74 -14.95 -16.99
N ALA A 440 -3.02 -15.31 -16.97
CA ALA A 440 -3.50 -16.69 -16.97
C ALA A 440 -2.82 -17.52 -18.08
N GLY A 441 -2.20 -18.64 -17.71
CA GLY A 441 -1.47 -19.50 -18.63
C GLY A 441 -0.20 -18.88 -19.25
N GLY A 442 0.20 -17.66 -18.80
CA GLY A 442 1.33 -16.90 -19.33
C GLY A 442 2.56 -16.92 -18.44
N GLU A 443 3.53 -16.11 -18.82
CA GLU A 443 4.76 -15.90 -18.03
C GLU A 443 5.28 -14.48 -18.20
N VAL A 444 6.04 -14.01 -17.20
CA VAL A 444 6.83 -12.79 -17.26
C VAL A 444 8.27 -13.10 -16.90
N VAL A 445 9.21 -12.33 -17.48
CA VAL A 445 10.63 -12.43 -17.16
C VAL A 445 11.10 -11.11 -16.59
N VAL A 446 11.74 -11.20 -15.42
CA VAL A 446 12.29 -10.04 -14.71
C VAL A 446 13.75 -10.26 -14.36
N ARG A 447 14.50 -9.18 -14.19
CA ARG A 447 15.83 -9.18 -13.57
C ARG A 447 15.82 -8.43 -12.25
N ILE A 448 16.51 -9.00 -11.27
CA ILE A 448 16.55 -8.51 -9.90
C ILE A 448 18.01 -8.39 -9.49
N ALA A 449 18.38 -7.22 -8.96
CA ALA A 449 19.70 -7.03 -8.34
C ALA A 449 19.54 -7.16 -6.81
N PHE A 450 20.06 -8.23 -6.24
CA PHE A 450 20.07 -8.48 -4.80
C PHE A 450 21.30 -7.84 -4.16
N ASP A 451 21.58 -6.59 -4.49
CA ASP A 451 22.81 -5.89 -4.20
C ASP A 451 22.94 -5.39 -2.74
N ARG A 452 21.85 -5.46 -1.97
CA ARG A 452 21.74 -4.88 -0.61
C ARG A 452 20.76 -5.65 0.24
N PHE A 453 20.79 -5.35 1.55
CA PHE A 453 19.82 -5.83 2.54
C PHE A 453 19.76 -7.35 2.65
N PRO A 454 20.84 -7.99 3.19
CA PRO A 454 20.78 -9.41 3.49
C PRO A 454 19.68 -9.70 4.51
N GLY A 455 19.13 -10.91 4.44
CA GLY A 455 18.08 -11.36 5.34
C GLY A 455 16.98 -12.13 4.63
N ARG A 456 15.93 -12.41 5.38
CA ARG A 456 14.77 -13.17 4.91
C ARG A 456 13.60 -12.25 4.67
N THR A 457 12.92 -12.45 3.55
CA THR A 457 11.65 -11.80 3.23
C THR A 457 10.80 -12.73 2.37
N VAL A 458 9.73 -12.22 1.78
CA VAL A 458 8.76 -13.01 1.01
C VAL A 458 8.57 -12.48 -0.42
N TYR A 459 8.05 -13.35 -1.26
CA TYR A 459 7.41 -13.04 -2.54
C TYR A 459 6.08 -13.79 -2.59
N HIS A 460 5.06 -13.19 -3.20
CA HIS A 460 3.71 -13.74 -3.16
C HIS A 460 2.81 -13.22 -4.29
N CYS A 461 1.66 -13.85 -4.47
CA CYS A 461 0.57 -13.29 -5.24
C CYS A 461 -0.07 -12.13 -4.47
N HIS A 462 -0.29 -10.98 -5.09
CA HIS A 462 -0.91 -9.82 -4.45
C HIS A 462 -2.45 -9.77 -4.59
N ILE A 463 -3.08 -10.89 -4.97
CA ILE A 463 -4.47 -11.16 -4.58
C ILE A 463 -4.37 -11.69 -3.15
N LEU A 464 -4.71 -10.85 -2.17
CA LEU A 464 -4.37 -11.10 -0.77
C LEU A 464 -5.10 -12.30 -0.17
N ASP A 465 -6.29 -12.66 -0.69
CA ASP A 465 -6.94 -13.91 -0.34
C ASP A 465 -6.10 -15.13 -0.76
N HIS A 466 -5.42 -15.07 -1.92
CA HIS A 466 -4.54 -16.15 -2.38
C HIS A 466 -3.24 -16.21 -1.56
N GLU A 467 -2.70 -15.05 -1.17
CA GLU A 467 -1.57 -14.94 -0.25
C GLU A 467 -1.89 -15.61 1.09
N ASP A 468 -3.03 -15.22 1.71
CA ASP A 468 -3.50 -15.78 2.98
C ASP A 468 -3.78 -17.30 2.89
N LEU A 469 -4.10 -17.80 1.71
CA LEU A 469 -4.33 -19.22 1.43
C LEU A 469 -3.06 -19.98 1.02
N GLY A 470 -1.88 -19.32 0.98
CA GLY A 470 -0.59 -19.97 0.84
C GLY A 470 0.20 -19.68 -0.44
N MET A 471 -0.29 -18.81 -1.36
CA MET A 471 0.47 -18.46 -2.58
C MET A 471 1.58 -17.46 -2.27
N MET A 472 2.52 -17.90 -1.44
CA MET A 472 3.67 -17.14 -0.95
C MET A 472 4.89 -18.05 -0.77
N GLY A 473 6.10 -17.51 -0.89
CA GLY A 473 7.36 -18.19 -0.62
C GLY A 473 8.36 -17.28 0.06
N VAL A 474 9.37 -17.89 0.69
CA VAL A 474 10.44 -17.20 1.41
C VAL A 474 11.68 -17.11 0.55
N VAL A 475 12.23 -15.91 0.40
CA VAL A 475 13.57 -15.66 -0.15
C VAL A 475 14.53 -15.24 0.96
N GLU A 476 15.72 -15.82 0.97
CA GLU A 476 16.84 -15.48 1.86
C GLU A 476 18.02 -15.01 1.02
N VAL A 477 18.50 -13.81 1.30
CA VAL A 477 19.68 -13.22 0.69
C VAL A 477 20.81 -13.22 1.71
N ALA A 478 21.95 -13.84 1.41
CA ALA A 478 23.08 -14.03 2.35
C ALA A 478 24.44 -13.86 1.66
#